data_06dcb2191c4bc7afec58c5d3b7ce6d24
#
_entry.id   06dcb2191c4bc7afec58c5d3b7ce6d24
#
_cell.length_a   1.000
_cell.length_b   1.000
_cell.length_c   1.000
_cell.angle_alpha   90.00
_cell.angle_beta   90.00
_cell.angle_gamma   90.00
#
_symmetry.space_group_name_H-M   'P 1'
#
loop_
_entity.id
_entity.type
_entity.pdbx_description
1 polymer ?
#
loop_
_entity_poly.entity_id
_entity_poly.type
_entity_poly.pdbx_seq_one_letter_code
_entity_poly.pdbx_strand_id
1 'polypeptide(L)' 'MTKRYTVISAPSPSGPEYRIYDRLNECSIEGGFDTQKWAEAVAEMMEEKWKNDRRKKNNGQRCH' A
#
# COMPACT_ATOMS: atom_id res chain seq x y z
N MET A 1 -10.42 -4.40 12.88
CA MET A 1 -9.60 -3.31 12.54
C MET A 1 -9.28 -3.25 11.09
N THR A 2 -9.32 -2.08 10.50
CA THR A 2 -9.13 -1.91 9.08
C THR A 2 -7.71 -1.51 8.81
N LYS A 3 -7.09 -2.11 7.85
CA LYS A 3 -5.75 -1.72 7.48
C LYS A 3 -5.81 -0.54 6.55
N ARG A 4 -4.82 0.30 6.64
CA ARG A 4 -4.73 1.44 5.74
C ARG A 4 -4.31 1.01 4.35
N TYR A 5 -3.35 0.09 4.26
CA TYR A 5 -2.83 -0.33 2.97
C TYR A 5 -3.40 -1.70 2.61
N THR A 6 -3.88 -1.82 1.41
CA THR A 6 -4.44 -3.08 0.97
C THR A 6 -3.89 -3.38 -0.42
N VAL A 7 -3.90 -4.65 -0.79
CA VAL A 7 -3.36 -5.05 -2.08
C VAL A 7 -4.52 -5.28 -3.03
N ILE A 8 -4.43 -4.68 -4.20
CA ILE A 8 -5.42 -4.89 -5.24
C ILE A 8 -4.73 -5.41 -6.47
N SER A 9 -5.45 -6.10 -7.30
CA SER A 9 -4.87 -6.62 -8.52
C SER A 9 -5.47 -5.90 -9.71
N ALA A 10 -4.67 -5.70 -10.73
CA ALA A 10 -5.11 -5.02 -11.92
C ALA A 10 -4.57 -5.75 -13.13
N PRO A 11 -5.31 -5.80 -14.22
CA PRO A 11 -4.82 -6.46 -15.41
C PRO A 11 -3.76 -5.61 -16.09
N SER A 12 -2.81 -6.28 -16.69
CA SER A 12 -1.81 -5.55 -17.45
C SER A 12 -1.42 -6.42 -18.65
N PRO A 13 -0.79 -5.85 -19.66
CA PRO A 13 -0.43 -6.61 -20.84
C PRO A 13 0.47 -7.80 -20.56
N SER A 14 1.28 -7.71 -19.50
CA SER A 14 2.17 -8.80 -19.19
C SER A 14 1.56 -9.79 -18.23
N GLY A 15 0.32 -9.60 -17.80
CA GLY A 15 -0.30 -10.48 -16.84
C GLY A 15 -0.82 -9.69 -15.67
N PRO A 16 -1.30 -10.36 -14.66
CA PRO A 16 -1.86 -9.64 -13.51
C PRO A 16 -0.75 -8.91 -12.76
N GLU A 17 -1.08 -7.74 -12.32
CA GLU A 17 -0.14 -6.92 -11.58
C GLU A 17 -0.79 -6.54 -10.27
N TYR A 18 -0.02 -6.50 -9.20
CA TYR A 18 -0.57 -6.20 -7.90
C TYR A 18 -0.11 -4.81 -7.48
N ARG A 19 -0.99 -4.10 -6.80
CA ARG A 19 -0.70 -2.74 -6.38
C ARG A 19 -1.12 -2.56 -4.94
N ILE A 20 -0.52 -1.60 -4.28
CA ILE A 20 -0.87 -1.27 -2.91
C ILE A 20 -1.74 -0.02 -2.95
N TYR A 21 -2.91 -0.14 -2.38
CA TYR A 21 -3.89 0.92 -2.37
C TYR A 21 -3.97 1.53 -0.98
N ASP A 22 -3.89 2.85 -0.90
CA ASP A 22 -3.96 3.56 0.37
C ASP A 22 -5.41 3.92 0.62
N ARG A 23 -6.04 3.27 1.53
CA ARG A 23 -7.46 3.48 1.80
C ARG A 23 -7.71 4.82 2.48
N LEU A 24 -6.74 5.32 3.20
CA LEU A 24 -6.90 6.59 3.87
C LEU A 24 -6.94 7.73 2.87
N ASN A 25 -6.06 7.72 1.90
CA ASN A 25 -6.02 8.75 0.89
C ASN A 25 -6.77 8.36 -0.38
N GLU A 26 -7.24 7.13 -0.44
CA GLU A 26 -8.08 6.67 -1.54
C GLU A 26 -7.34 6.75 -2.87
N CYS A 27 -6.12 6.29 -2.89
CA CYS A 27 -5.38 6.23 -4.15
C CYS A 27 -4.35 5.13 -4.05
N SER A 28 -3.92 4.62 -5.18
CA SER A 28 -2.88 3.60 -5.18
C SER A 28 -1.54 4.29 -5.15
N ILE A 29 -0.62 3.79 -4.35
CA ILE A 29 0.64 4.44 -4.12
C ILE A 29 1.81 3.64 -4.66
N GLU A 30 1.69 2.33 -4.77
CA GLU A 30 2.79 1.53 -5.28
C GLU A 30 2.21 0.47 -6.18
N GLY A 31 2.94 0.07 -7.19
CA GLY A 31 2.43 -0.92 -8.10
C GLY A 31 3.55 -1.68 -8.79
N GLY A 32 3.17 -2.58 -9.69
CA GLY A 32 4.16 -3.32 -10.43
C GLY A 32 4.71 -4.52 -9.72
N PHE A 33 4.03 -5.02 -8.71
CA PHE A 33 4.50 -6.21 -8.03
C PHE A 33 4.09 -7.45 -8.81
N ASP A 34 5.02 -8.38 -8.95
CA ASP A 34 4.75 -9.59 -9.72
C ASP A 34 3.88 -10.56 -8.98
N THR A 35 3.96 -10.62 -7.67
CA THR A 35 3.19 -11.58 -6.90
C THR A 35 2.43 -10.87 -5.81
N GLN A 36 1.31 -11.46 -5.44
CA GLN A 36 0.51 -10.90 -4.37
C GLN A 36 1.26 -10.98 -3.04
N LYS A 37 2.02 -12.04 -2.86
CA LYS A 37 2.75 -12.20 -1.63
C LYS A 37 3.74 -11.07 -1.43
N TRP A 38 4.44 -10.69 -2.49
CA TRP A 38 5.39 -9.60 -2.41
C TRP A 38 4.67 -8.29 -2.09
N ALA A 39 3.57 -8.03 -2.77
CA ALA A 39 2.81 -6.81 -2.53
C ALA A 39 2.30 -6.76 -1.10
N GLU A 40 1.84 -7.89 -0.58
CA GLU A 40 1.35 -7.91 0.79
C GLU A 40 2.46 -7.68 1.79
N ALA A 41 3.63 -8.21 1.53
CA ALA A 41 4.75 -8.00 2.41
C ALA A 41 5.14 -6.53 2.46
N VAL A 42 5.16 -5.89 1.32
CA VAL A 42 5.49 -4.47 1.27
C VAL A 42 4.40 -3.65 1.97
N ALA A 43 3.14 -4.02 1.73
CA ALA A 43 2.05 -3.31 2.38
C ALA A 43 2.14 -3.41 3.90
N GLU A 44 2.53 -4.56 4.38
CA GLU A 44 2.69 -4.74 5.81
C GLU A 44 3.80 -3.87 6.36
N MET A 45 4.89 -3.76 5.65
CA MET A 45 5.97 -2.91 6.09
C MET A 45 5.54 -1.45 6.12
N MET A 46 4.78 -1.04 5.13
CA MET A 46 4.30 0.33 5.11
C MET A 46 3.31 0.58 6.24
N GLU A 47 2.50 -0.39 6.54
CA GLU A 47 1.54 -0.27 7.62
C GLU A 47 2.25 -0.09 8.96
N GLU A 48 3.29 -0.86 9.19
CA GLU A 48 4.01 -0.73 10.41
C GLU A 48 4.71 0.60 10.52
N LYS A 49 5.29 1.07 9.43
CA LYS A 49 5.93 2.34 9.44
C LYS A 49 4.95 3.46 9.73
N TRP A 50 3.76 3.35 9.17
CA TRP A 50 2.72 4.35 9.40
C TRP A 50 2.32 4.38 10.87
N LYS A 51 2.19 3.23 11.48
CA LYS A 51 1.83 3.18 12.88
C LYS A 51 2.90 3.81 13.76
N ASN A 52 4.14 3.59 13.41
CA ASN A 52 5.22 4.19 14.16
C ASN A 52 5.25 5.70 13.98
N ASP A 53 4.99 6.16 12.76
CA ASP A 53 4.98 7.58 12.51
C ASP A 53 3.88 8.29 13.25
N ARG A 54 2.75 7.64 13.44
CA ARG A 54 1.66 8.25 14.16
C ARG A 54 2.05 8.58 15.58
N ARG A 55 2.89 7.77 16.18
CA ARG A 55 3.30 8.06 17.53
C ARG A 55 4.14 9.28 17.59
N LYS A 56 4.87 9.57 16.54
CA LYS A 56 5.71 10.73 16.56
C LYS A 56 5.00 11.97 16.09
N LYS A 57 3.76 11.94 15.94
CA LYS A 57 3.05 13.14 15.58
C LYS A 57 3.54 13.65 14.26
N ASN A 58 3.73 12.85 13.34
CA ASN A 58 4.22 13.24 12.08
C ASN A 58 3.17 13.89 11.24
N ASN A 59 3.54 14.74 10.35
CA ASN A 59 2.65 15.40 9.52
C ASN A 59 2.13 14.52 8.50
N GLY A 60 1.73 13.74 8.29
CA GLY A 60 1.13 12.97 7.36
C GLY A 60 1.61 13.08 5.99
N GLN A 61 1.56 12.08 5.24
CA GLN A 61 1.93 12.12 3.92
C GLN A 61 0.77 12.27 3.05
N ARG A 62 0.94 12.89 1.94
CA ARG A 62 -0.10 13.05 1.03
C ARG A 62 0.13 12.26 -0.18
N CYS A 63 -0.92 11.78 -0.78
CA CYS A 63 -0.85 11.06 -2.01
C CYS A 63 -0.99 12.04 -3.15
N HIS A 64 -0.18 11.96 -4.10
CA HIS A 64 -0.28 12.88 -5.22
C HIS A 64 -0.74 12.20 -6.47
#